data_a528c7c60addea27e982fa7601c9736c
#
_entry.id   a528c7c60addea27e982fa7601c9736c
#
_cell.length_a   1.000
_cell.length_b   1.000
_cell.length_c   1.000
_cell.angle_alpha   90.00
_cell.angle_beta   90.00
_cell.angle_gamma   90.00
#
_symmetry.space_group_name_H-M   'P 1'
#
loop_
_entity.id
_entity.type
_entity.pdbx_description
1 polymer ?
#
loop_
_entity_poly.entity_id
_entity_poly.type
_entity_poly.pdbx_seq_one_letter_code
_entity_poly.pdbx_strand_id
1 'polypeptide(L)'
;MESPVRSRLQIVAAALLFSTGGAAVKAASLTGWQIASFRSGIAAVVLLAALPAARRGWNWRMLPVAVAYAATLILFVLANRLTTAANAIFLQATAPIYVLLLGPWLLHERVRRSDIFYIAAVALGLALFFAGSETAVASAPDPARGNLLALASGITYALMLAGLRWQGKHGEPDAGLKTAVAGNALAFLLALPAALPVHGFTASDAGVILYLGLFQVGLAYWCLTRAIRHVPAFEATTMLQLEPSASPFWTWMAYHESPSFRALAGGILIISATLVNTWRNRRNRAAAGKP
;
A
#
# COMPACT_ATOMS: atom_id res chain seq x y z
N MET A 1 -28.39 -6.31 5.44
CA MET A 1 -27.22 -6.38 6.33
C MET A 1 -26.20 -7.30 5.69
N GLU A 2 -24.97 -6.86 5.42
CA GLU A 2 -23.91 -7.75 4.92
C GLU A 2 -23.49 -8.70 6.06
N SER A 3 -23.36 -9.99 5.75
CA SER A 3 -22.93 -10.95 6.78
C SER A 3 -21.48 -10.69 7.19
N PRO A 4 -21.11 -10.83 8.45
CA PRO A 4 -19.74 -10.65 8.93
C PRO A 4 -18.71 -11.52 8.16
N VAL A 5 -19.12 -12.70 7.71
CA VAL A 5 -18.30 -13.61 6.89
C VAL A 5 -18.00 -12.99 5.52
N ARG A 6 -19.02 -12.40 4.88
CA ARG A 6 -18.86 -11.76 3.56
C ARG A 6 -17.86 -10.59 3.62
N SER A 7 -17.96 -9.75 4.65
CA SER A 7 -17.04 -8.63 4.84
C SER A 7 -15.60 -9.09 5.08
N ARG A 8 -15.39 -10.17 5.84
CA ARG A 8 -14.07 -10.78 6.01
C ARG A 8 -13.50 -11.30 4.69
N LEU A 9 -14.30 -12.03 3.91
CA LEU A 9 -13.90 -12.52 2.59
C LEU A 9 -13.55 -11.38 1.63
N GLN A 10 -14.26 -10.26 1.68
CA GLN A 10 -13.94 -9.08 0.88
C GLN A 10 -12.56 -8.48 1.26
N ILE A 11 -12.21 -8.42 2.54
CA ILE A 11 -10.88 -7.95 2.97
C ILE A 11 -9.77 -8.91 2.51
N VAL A 12 -9.98 -10.21 2.64
CA VAL A 12 -9.02 -11.22 2.15
C VAL A 12 -8.87 -11.12 0.64
N ALA A 13 -9.97 -10.97 -0.10
CA ALA A 13 -9.94 -10.77 -1.55
C ALA A 13 -9.17 -9.50 -1.93
N ALA A 14 -9.38 -8.38 -1.21
CA ALA A 14 -8.62 -7.16 -1.42
C ALA A 14 -7.13 -7.36 -1.18
N ALA A 15 -6.74 -8.02 -0.09
CA ALA A 15 -5.34 -8.31 0.22
C ALA A 15 -4.67 -9.21 -0.84
N LEU A 16 -5.38 -10.23 -1.32
CA LEU A 16 -4.88 -11.09 -2.39
C LEU A 16 -4.74 -10.33 -3.72
N LEU A 17 -5.71 -9.48 -4.07
CA LEU A 17 -5.61 -8.63 -5.26
C LEU A 17 -4.43 -7.65 -5.15
N PHE A 18 -4.25 -7.00 -4.02
CA PHE A 18 -3.11 -6.11 -3.79
C PHE A 18 -1.78 -6.85 -3.90
N SER A 19 -1.68 -8.08 -3.38
CA SER A 19 -0.45 -8.86 -3.38
C SER A 19 0.08 -9.20 -4.78
N THR A 20 -0.79 -9.25 -5.79
CA THR A 20 -0.39 -9.51 -7.18
C THR A 20 0.25 -8.31 -7.86
N GLY A 21 0.20 -7.12 -7.24
CA GLY A 21 0.62 -5.86 -7.84
C GLY A 21 2.08 -5.85 -8.26
N GLY A 22 2.98 -6.38 -7.43
CA GLY A 22 4.42 -6.44 -7.75
C GLY A 22 4.70 -7.27 -8.99
N ALA A 23 4.14 -8.48 -9.07
CA ALA A 23 4.28 -9.36 -10.24
C ALA A 23 3.67 -8.74 -11.50
N ALA A 24 2.48 -8.15 -11.41
CA ALA A 24 1.82 -7.54 -12.55
C ALA A 24 2.57 -6.28 -13.06
N VAL A 25 3.14 -5.45 -12.16
CA VAL A 25 4.00 -4.32 -12.55
C VAL A 25 5.22 -4.80 -13.35
N LYS A 26 5.81 -5.95 -12.99
CA LYS A 26 6.96 -6.53 -13.70
C LYS A 26 6.58 -7.17 -15.04
N ALA A 27 5.31 -7.56 -15.22
CA ALA A 27 4.81 -8.14 -16.47
C ALA A 27 4.73 -7.14 -17.63
N ALA A 28 4.59 -5.84 -17.34
CA ALA A 28 4.48 -4.82 -18.37
C ALA A 28 5.85 -4.46 -18.96
N SER A 29 5.92 -4.23 -20.27
CA SER A 29 7.11 -3.66 -20.94
C SER A 29 7.23 -2.15 -20.74
N LEU A 30 6.20 -1.51 -20.23
CA LEU A 30 6.07 -0.07 -19.99
C LEU A 30 7.01 0.44 -18.89
N THR A 31 7.33 1.72 -18.96
CA THR A 31 8.07 2.40 -17.89
C THR A 31 7.27 2.46 -16.59
N GLY A 32 7.95 2.64 -15.46
CA GLY A 32 7.27 2.82 -14.18
C GLY A 32 6.29 3.99 -14.16
N TRP A 33 6.62 5.09 -14.85
CA TRP A 33 5.75 6.25 -14.97
C TRP A 33 4.47 5.97 -15.77
N GLN A 34 4.60 5.23 -16.89
CA GLN A 34 3.45 4.79 -17.69
C GLN A 34 2.53 3.89 -16.90
N ILE A 35 3.09 2.90 -16.19
CA ILE A 35 2.30 2.00 -15.34
C ILE A 35 1.60 2.80 -14.22
N ALA A 36 2.33 3.66 -13.51
CA ALA A 36 1.77 4.46 -12.42
C ALA A 36 0.63 5.36 -12.89
N SER A 37 0.81 6.03 -14.05
CA SER A 37 -0.20 6.90 -14.64
C SER A 37 -1.43 6.09 -15.07
N PHE A 38 -1.27 5.18 -16.02
CA PHE A 38 -2.40 4.56 -16.69
C PHE A 38 -3.25 3.67 -15.77
N ARG A 39 -2.63 2.85 -14.90
CA ARG A 39 -3.39 2.05 -13.92
C ARG A 39 -4.21 2.94 -12.97
N SER A 40 -3.63 4.07 -12.54
CA SER A 40 -4.32 4.99 -11.63
C SER A 40 -5.45 5.74 -12.34
N GLY A 41 -5.29 6.11 -13.60
CA GLY A 41 -6.37 6.69 -14.42
C GLY A 41 -7.57 5.75 -14.54
N ILE A 42 -7.32 4.47 -14.88
CA ILE A 42 -8.38 3.45 -14.95
C ILE A 42 -9.03 3.26 -13.57
N ALA A 43 -8.24 3.13 -12.50
CA ALA A 43 -8.78 2.96 -11.15
C ALA A 43 -9.64 4.16 -10.71
N ALA A 44 -9.23 5.41 -11.03
CA ALA A 44 -10.00 6.59 -10.73
C ALA A 44 -11.38 6.56 -11.42
N VAL A 45 -11.42 6.22 -12.72
CA VAL A 45 -12.66 6.10 -13.49
C VAL A 45 -13.56 5.00 -12.91
N VAL A 46 -12.99 3.82 -12.64
CA VAL A 46 -13.74 2.68 -12.10
C VAL A 46 -14.32 2.98 -10.73
N LEU A 47 -13.51 3.54 -9.82
CA LEU A 47 -13.98 3.91 -8.48
C LEU A 47 -15.05 5.01 -8.53
N LEU A 48 -14.88 6.00 -9.41
CA LEU A 48 -15.86 7.06 -9.60
C LEU A 48 -17.18 6.51 -10.18
N ALA A 49 -17.10 5.55 -11.09
CA ALA A 49 -18.27 4.90 -11.69
C ALA A 49 -18.99 3.96 -10.70
N ALA A 50 -18.21 3.16 -9.96
CA ALA A 50 -18.75 2.15 -9.04
C ALA A 50 -19.27 2.72 -7.71
N LEU A 51 -18.81 3.93 -7.31
CA LEU A 51 -19.07 4.51 -6.00
C LEU A 51 -19.77 5.87 -6.12
N PRO A 52 -21.11 5.92 -6.19
CA PRO A 52 -21.87 7.18 -6.30
C PRO A 52 -21.55 8.19 -5.19
N ALA A 53 -21.24 7.71 -3.98
CA ALA A 53 -20.81 8.54 -2.85
C ALA A 53 -19.51 9.32 -3.11
N ALA A 54 -18.65 8.84 -4.03
CA ALA A 54 -17.44 9.53 -4.41
C ALA A 54 -17.64 10.70 -5.38
N ARG A 55 -18.84 10.88 -5.93
CA ARG A 55 -19.12 11.90 -6.96
C ARG A 55 -19.51 13.26 -6.38
N ARG A 56 -19.84 13.37 -5.08
CA ARG A 56 -20.37 14.59 -4.45
C ARG A 56 -19.63 14.90 -3.15
N GLY A 57 -19.72 16.17 -2.72
CA GLY A 57 -19.19 16.60 -1.43
C GLY A 57 -17.66 16.58 -1.36
N TRP A 58 -17.00 17.02 -2.42
CA TRP A 58 -15.56 17.21 -2.45
C TRP A 58 -15.16 18.37 -1.54
N ASN A 59 -14.10 18.17 -0.73
CA ASN A 59 -13.58 19.18 0.17
C ASN A 59 -12.06 19.32 -0.04
N TRP A 60 -11.55 20.55 -0.06
CA TRP A 60 -10.13 20.85 -0.22
C TRP A 60 -9.25 20.19 0.87
N ARG A 61 -9.79 19.93 2.07
CA ARG A 61 -9.11 19.22 3.17
C ARG A 61 -8.70 17.79 2.80
N MET A 62 -9.27 17.22 1.73
CA MET A 62 -8.90 15.91 1.22
C MET A 62 -7.61 15.97 0.39
N LEU A 63 -7.26 17.14 -0.16
CA LEU A 63 -6.14 17.29 -1.09
C LEU A 63 -4.79 16.84 -0.50
N PRO A 64 -4.38 17.21 0.72
CA PRO A 64 -3.11 16.74 1.29
C PRO A 64 -3.04 15.21 1.39
N VAL A 65 -4.17 14.58 1.76
CA VAL A 65 -4.25 13.12 1.88
C VAL A 65 -4.24 12.45 0.50
N ALA A 66 -4.92 13.05 -0.49
CA ALA A 66 -4.90 12.60 -1.88
C ALA A 66 -3.50 12.72 -2.52
N VAL A 67 -2.75 13.77 -2.17
CA VAL A 67 -1.34 13.92 -2.59
C VAL A 67 -0.47 12.83 -1.99
N ALA A 68 -0.60 12.54 -0.68
CA ALA A 68 0.11 11.44 -0.04
C ALA A 68 -0.25 10.08 -0.67
N TYR A 69 -1.53 9.90 -0.99
CA TYR A 69 -2.03 8.72 -1.71
C TYR A 69 -1.37 8.59 -3.10
N ALA A 70 -1.40 9.66 -3.90
CA ALA A 70 -0.79 9.69 -5.23
C ALA A 70 0.71 9.41 -5.19
N ALA A 71 1.43 10.04 -4.26
CA ALA A 71 2.85 9.80 -4.04
C ALA A 71 3.13 8.33 -3.69
N THR A 72 2.32 7.73 -2.81
CA THR A 72 2.42 6.31 -2.46
C THR A 72 2.31 5.41 -3.68
N LEU A 73 1.29 5.65 -4.53
CA LEU A 73 1.07 4.84 -5.73
C LEU A 73 2.21 4.95 -6.75
N ILE A 74 2.70 6.18 -6.99
CA ILE A 74 3.79 6.44 -7.93
C ILE A 74 5.08 5.82 -7.41
N LEU A 75 5.48 6.14 -6.18
CA LEU A 75 6.72 5.67 -5.58
C LEU A 75 6.78 4.14 -5.49
N PHE A 76 5.66 3.49 -5.15
CA PHE A 76 5.58 2.04 -5.08
C PHE A 76 5.82 1.37 -6.45
N VAL A 77 5.22 1.90 -7.52
CA VAL A 77 5.45 1.37 -8.87
C VAL A 77 6.89 1.57 -9.31
N LEU A 78 7.43 2.77 -9.11
CA LEU A 78 8.81 3.07 -9.45
C LEU A 78 9.78 2.19 -8.67
N ALA A 79 9.53 1.96 -7.38
CA ALA A 79 10.29 1.03 -6.56
C ALA A 79 10.27 -0.39 -7.14
N ASN A 80 9.08 -0.92 -7.46
CA ASN A 80 8.93 -2.26 -8.04
C ASN A 80 9.64 -2.43 -9.39
N ARG A 81 9.87 -1.35 -10.13
CA ARG A 81 10.64 -1.38 -11.39
C ARG A 81 12.13 -1.37 -11.18
N LEU A 82 12.61 -0.93 -10.03
CA LEU A 82 14.04 -0.74 -9.76
C LEU A 82 14.60 -1.76 -8.77
N THR A 83 13.78 -2.31 -7.86
CA THR A 83 14.18 -3.35 -6.91
C THR A 83 13.28 -4.58 -7.01
N THR A 84 13.55 -5.60 -6.20
CA THR A 84 12.67 -6.77 -6.14
C THR A 84 11.30 -6.41 -5.58
N ALA A 85 10.25 -7.11 -6.04
CA ALA A 85 8.90 -6.86 -5.51
C ALA A 85 8.80 -7.16 -4.01
N ALA A 86 9.58 -8.14 -3.52
CA ALA A 86 9.69 -8.44 -2.10
C ALA A 86 10.28 -7.25 -1.32
N ASN A 87 11.36 -6.65 -1.79
CA ASN A 87 11.95 -5.49 -1.16
C ASN A 87 10.98 -4.30 -1.16
N ALA A 88 10.34 -4.04 -2.30
CA ALA A 88 9.39 -2.95 -2.42
C ALA A 88 8.25 -3.07 -1.39
N ILE A 89 7.63 -4.25 -1.26
CA ILE A 89 6.50 -4.45 -0.34
C ILE A 89 6.94 -4.50 1.12
N PHE A 90 8.08 -5.12 1.45
CA PHE A 90 8.56 -5.21 2.83
C PHE A 90 8.98 -3.83 3.37
N LEU A 91 9.65 -3.01 2.54
CA LEU A 91 10.02 -1.66 2.92
C LEU A 91 8.79 -0.74 3.05
N GLN A 92 7.79 -0.89 2.19
CA GLN A 92 6.52 -0.18 2.35
C GLN A 92 5.76 -0.65 3.61
N ALA A 93 5.85 -1.94 3.97
CA ALA A 93 5.22 -2.49 5.18
C ALA A 93 5.80 -1.92 6.49
N THR A 94 6.83 -1.08 6.44
CA THR A 94 7.30 -0.29 7.59
C THR A 94 6.40 0.90 7.91
N ALA A 95 5.41 1.23 7.08
CA ALA A 95 4.48 2.35 7.27
C ALA A 95 3.91 2.47 8.71
N PRO A 96 3.56 1.40 9.44
CA PRO A 96 3.07 1.51 10.81
C PRO A 96 4.03 2.21 11.79
N ILE A 97 5.36 2.13 11.58
CA ILE A 97 6.32 2.85 12.43
C ILE A 97 6.20 4.37 12.23
N TYR A 98 6.02 4.80 10.99
CA TYR A 98 5.83 6.22 10.68
C TYR A 98 4.48 6.73 11.19
N VAL A 99 3.42 5.91 11.11
CA VAL A 99 2.12 6.24 11.74
C VAL A 99 2.27 6.41 13.24
N LEU A 100 3.05 5.55 13.89
CA LEU A 100 3.34 5.63 15.33
C LEU A 100 4.09 6.90 15.68
N LEU A 101 5.10 7.27 14.89
CA LEU A 101 5.89 8.50 15.10
C LEU A 101 5.08 9.78 14.83
N LEU A 102 4.18 9.75 13.84
CA LEU A 102 3.29 10.87 13.52
C LEU A 102 2.09 10.98 14.47
N GLY A 103 1.75 9.86 15.16
CA GLY A 103 0.59 9.76 16.04
C GLY A 103 0.45 10.85 17.09
N PRO A 104 1.51 11.22 17.86
CA PRO A 104 1.45 12.28 18.85
C PRO A 104 1.07 13.65 18.26
N TRP A 105 1.55 13.95 17.07
CA TRP A 105 1.40 15.25 16.42
C TRP A 105 0.09 15.37 15.65
N LEU A 106 -0.27 14.33 14.89
CA LEU A 106 -1.42 14.38 13.98
C LEU A 106 -2.71 13.81 14.59
N LEU A 107 -2.59 12.80 15.45
CA LEU A 107 -3.72 12.06 16.00
C LEU A 107 -3.89 12.26 17.52
N HIS A 108 -2.95 12.98 18.17
CA HIS A 108 -2.87 13.15 19.63
C HIS A 108 -2.82 11.81 20.39
N GLU A 109 -2.19 10.80 19.77
CA GLU A 109 -2.00 9.47 20.37
C GLU A 109 -0.62 9.37 21.01
N ARG A 110 -0.56 8.91 22.27
CA ARG A 110 0.73 8.79 22.98
C ARG A 110 1.47 7.53 22.59
N VAL A 111 2.78 7.66 22.33
CA VAL A 111 3.69 6.53 22.17
C VAL A 111 3.85 5.83 23.52
N ARG A 112 3.70 4.52 23.55
CA ARG A 112 3.83 3.69 24.76
C ARG A 112 5.24 3.10 24.84
N ARG A 113 5.71 2.82 26.05
CA ARG A 113 7.00 2.14 26.24
C ARG A 113 7.09 0.82 25.44
N SER A 114 5.97 0.16 25.29
CA SER A 114 5.87 -1.06 24.49
C SER A 114 6.15 -0.86 23.01
N ASP A 115 5.96 0.34 22.48
CA ASP A 115 6.16 0.64 21.07
C ASP A 115 7.66 0.80 20.76
N ILE A 116 8.50 1.03 21.77
CA ILE A 116 9.96 1.10 21.64
C ILE A 116 10.52 -0.22 21.10
N PHE A 117 10.04 -1.35 21.62
CA PHE A 117 10.47 -2.68 21.13
C PHE A 117 10.05 -2.89 19.66
N TYR A 118 8.87 -2.42 19.30
CA TYR A 118 8.40 -2.46 17.91
C TYR A 118 9.29 -1.61 17.00
N ILE A 119 9.59 -0.37 17.43
CA ILE A 119 10.50 0.54 16.71
C ILE A 119 11.87 -0.10 16.52
N ALA A 120 12.44 -0.69 17.58
CA ALA A 120 13.73 -1.36 17.52
C ALA A 120 13.73 -2.56 16.58
N ALA A 121 12.68 -3.39 16.61
CA ALA A 121 12.55 -4.54 15.70
C ALA A 121 12.41 -4.11 14.24
N VAL A 122 11.64 -3.06 13.94
CA VAL A 122 11.52 -2.53 12.58
C VAL A 122 12.84 -1.88 12.13
N ALA A 123 13.51 -1.14 13.00
CA ALA A 123 14.83 -0.55 12.70
C ALA A 123 15.88 -1.64 12.38
N LEU A 124 15.89 -2.74 13.13
CA LEU A 124 16.75 -3.88 12.84
C LEU A 124 16.38 -4.54 11.51
N GLY A 125 15.08 -4.71 11.23
CA GLY A 125 14.60 -5.21 9.93
C GLY A 125 15.07 -4.34 8.76
N LEU A 126 14.95 -3.02 8.88
CA LEU A 126 15.48 -2.07 7.89
C LEU A 126 17.01 -2.17 7.75
N ALA A 127 17.73 -2.28 8.86
CA ALA A 127 19.19 -2.44 8.82
C ALA A 127 19.60 -3.67 8.02
N LEU A 128 18.86 -4.77 8.11
CA LEU A 128 19.12 -5.98 7.32
C LEU A 128 18.94 -5.74 5.81
N PHE A 129 17.99 -4.92 5.38
CA PHE A 129 17.83 -4.56 3.96
C PHE A 129 19.02 -3.75 3.43
N PHE A 130 19.59 -2.86 4.24
CA PHE A 130 20.66 -1.94 3.82
C PHE A 130 22.07 -2.42 4.20
N ALA A 131 22.20 -3.54 4.93
CA ALA A 131 23.48 -4.08 5.38
C ALA A 131 24.34 -4.77 4.29
N GLY A 132 23.85 -4.83 3.05
CA GLY A 132 24.56 -5.44 1.93
C GLY A 132 24.23 -4.74 0.61
N SER A 133 25.19 -4.80 -0.32
CA SER A 133 24.92 -4.42 -1.71
C SER A 133 24.16 -5.54 -2.39
N GLU A 134 22.94 -5.27 -2.87
CA GLU A 134 22.25 -6.18 -3.79
C GLU A 134 22.80 -5.96 -5.20
N THR A 135 23.16 -7.04 -5.87
CA THR A 135 23.61 -6.97 -7.26
C THR A 135 22.42 -6.67 -8.17
N ALA A 136 22.61 -5.75 -9.13
CA ALA A 136 21.62 -5.46 -10.14
C ALA A 136 21.34 -6.71 -11.01
N VAL A 137 20.07 -7.01 -11.21
CA VAL A 137 19.57 -8.06 -12.11
C VAL A 137 18.52 -7.50 -13.02
N ALA A 138 18.14 -8.20 -14.09
CA ALA A 138 17.17 -7.70 -15.07
C ALA A 138 15.83 -7.28 -14.45
N SER A 139 15.37 -7.98 -13.42
CA SER A 139 14.12 -7.66 -12.70
C SER A 139 14.30 -6.58 -11.63
N ALA A 140 15.53 -6.23 -11.25
CA ALA A 140 15.88 -5.24 -10.24
C ALA A 140 17.15 -4.48 -10.68
N PRO A 141 17.04 -3.56 -11.65
CA PRO A 141 18.22 -2.94 -12.30
C PRO A 141 18.94 -1.93 -11.41
N ASP A 142 18.29 -1.35 -10.41
CA ASP A 142 18.89 -0.41 -9.45
C ASP A 142 18.27 -0.62 -8.06
N PRO A 143 18.66 -1.70 -7.34
CA PRO A 143 18.07 -2.03 -6.05
C PRO A 143 18.23 -0.92 -5.01
N ALA A 144 19.35 -0.19 -5.02
CA ALA A 144 19.59 0.87 -4.05
C ALA A 144 18.56 2.00 -4.16
N ARG A 145 18.35 2.52 -5.38
CA ARG A 145 17.31 3.54 -5.63
C ARG A 145 15.92 2.96 -5.41
N GLY A 146 15.67 1.73 -5.88
CA GLY A 146 14.39 1.06 -5.68
C GLY A 146 14.02 0.93 -4.21
N ASN A 147 14.96 0.53 -3.35
CA ASN A 147 14.77 0.42 -1.91
C ASN A 147 14.50 1.79 -1.25
N LEU A 148 15.19 2.85 -1.67
CA LEU A 148 14.91 4.21 -1.18
C LEU A 148 13.50 4.69 -1.58
N LEU A 149 13.08 4.43 -2.82
CA LEU A 149 11.72 4.76 -3.28
C LEU A 149 10.65 3.96 -2.53
N ALA A 150 10.93 2.68 -2.24
CA ALA A 150 10.05 1.84 -1.44
C ALA A 150 9.88 2.38 -0.01
N LEU A 151 10.99 2.80 0.60
CA LEU A 151 10.97 3.42 1.92
C LEU A 151 10.18 4.74 1.92
N ALA A 152 10.41 5.60 0.92
CA ALA A 152 9.65 6.83 0.71
C ALA A 152 8.16 6.55 0.48
N SER A 153 7.83 5.47 -0.26
CA SER A 153 6.45 4.99 -0.41
C SER A 153 5.84 4.59 0.94
N GLY A 154 6.61 3.94 1.83
CA GLY A 154 6.18 3.63 3.19
C GLY A 154 5.85 4.87 4.02
N ILE A 155 6.64 5.91 3.91
CA ILE A 155 6.40 7.21 4.59
C ILE A 155 5.12 7.86 4.05
N THR A 156 4.98 7.96 2.72
CA THR A 156 3.78 8.56 2.11
C THR A 156 2.53 7.73 2.38
N TYR A 157 2.65 6.41 2.44
CA TYR A 157 1.57 5.50 2.85
C TYR A 157 1.14 5.76 4.30
N ALA A 158 2.09 5.97 5.20
CA ALA A 158 1.80 6.35 6.59
C ALA A 158 1.06 7.70 6.69
N LEU A 159 1.50 8.71 5.93
CA LEU A 159 0.82 10.00 5.85
C LEU A 159 -0.61 9.86 5.31
N MET A 160 -0.79 9.04 4.28
CA MET A 160 -2.10 8.69 3.75
C MET A 160 -2.99 8.04 4.82
N LEU A 161 -2.50 7.00 5.50
CA LEU A 161 -3.26 6.29 6.54
C LEU A 161 -3.62 7.21 7.71
N ALA A 162 -2.67 8.01 8.18
CA ALA A 162 -2.90 8.98 9.25
C ALA A 162 -3.90 10.06 8.84
N GLY A 163 -3.80 10.54 7.60
CA GLY A 163 -4.73 11.51 7.02
C GLY A 163 -6.14 10.96 6.85
N LEU A 164 -6.30 9.73 6.35
CA LEU A 164 -7.59 9.05 6.26
C LEU A 164 -8.23 8.87 7.64
N ARG A 165 -7.42 8.52 8.64
CA ARG A 165 -7.89 8.38 10.02
C ARG A 165 -8.31 9.72 10.63
N TRP A 166 -7.57 10.79 10.35
CA TRP A 166 -7.93 12.15 10.72
C TRP A 166 -9.26 12.58 10.10
N GLN A 167 -9.45 12.35 8.79
CA GLN A 167 -10.71 12.60 8.09
C GLN A 167 -11.89 11.84 8.71
N GLY A 168 -11.70 10.56 9.04
CA GLY A 168 -12.73 9.74 9.68
C GLY A 168 -13.16 10.27 11.05
N LYS A 169 -12.23 10.85 11.83
CA LYS A 169 -12.53 11.47 13.14
C LYS A 169 -13.31 12.78 13.02
N HIS A 170 -13.16 13.52 11.91
CA HIS A 170 -13.79 14.83 11.69
C HIS A 170 -15.11 14.76 10.92
N GLY A 171 -15.68 13.58 10.78
CA GLY A 171 -17.10 13.41 10.43
C GLY A 171 -17.47 13.55 8.96
N GLU A 172 -16.51 13.49 8.02
CA GLU A 172 -16.80 13.48 6.59
C GLU A 172 -17.24 12.07 6.15
N PRO A 173 -18.54 11.86 5.80
CA PRO A 173 -18.98 10.58 5.27
C PRO A 173 -18.22 10.27 3.97
N ASP A 174 -17.77 9.03 3.82
CA ASP A 174 -17.12 8.53 2.61
C ASP A 174 -15.84 9.27 2.19
N ALA A 175 -15.21 10.05 3.10
CA ALA A 175 -13.98 10.79 2.82
C ALA A 175 -12.86 9.88 2.28
N GLY A 176 -12.72 8.67 2.80
CA GLY A 176 -11.74 7.69 2.31
C GLY A 176 -11.96 7.30 0.85
N LEU A 177 -13.22 7.14 0.41
CA LEU A 177 -13.57 6.82 -0.98
C LEU A 177 -13.23 7.97 -1.91
N LYS A 178 -13.64 9.18 -1.53
CA LYS A 178 -13.35 10.41 -2.28
C LYS A 178 -11.83 10.62 -2.40
N THR A 179 -11.12 10.43 -1.30
CA THR A 179 -9.65 10.51 -1.28
C THR A 179 -8.99 9.47 -2.18
N ALA A 180 -9.50 8.24 -2.23
CA ALA A 180 -8.98 7.22 -3.13
C ALA A 180 -9.19 7.59 -4.61
N VAL A 181 -10.36 8.14 -4.97
CA VAL A 181 -10.61 8.65 -6.34
C VAL A 181 -9.68 9.82 -6.65
N ALA A 182 -9.59 10.83 -5.75
CA ALA A 182 -8.73 12.00 -5.94
C ALA A 182 -7.25 11.60 -6.04
N GLY A 183 -6.79 10.71 -5.17
CA GLY A 183 -5.40 10.23 -5.16
C GLY A 183 -5.03 9.47 -6.42
N ASN A 184 -5.93 8.61 -6.92
CA ASN A 184 -5.72 7.94 -8.20
C ASN A 184 -5.73 8.92 -9.38
N ALA A 185 -6.66 9.90 -9.39
CA ALA A 185 -6.69 10.94 -10.42
C ALA A 185 -5.42 11.80 -10.40
N LEU A 186 -4.95 12.18 -9.20
CA LEU A 186 -3.68 12.92 -9.05
C LEU A 186 -2.48 12.07 -9.48
N ALA A 187 -2.43 10.79 -9.14
CA ALA A 187 -1.35 9.90 -9.57
C ALA A 187 -1.30 9.78 -11.10
N PHE A 188 -2.46 9.67 -11.75
CA PHE A 188 -2.57 9.72 -13.21
C PHE A 188 -1.98 11.02 -13.77
N LEU A 189 -2.47 12.16 -13.29
CA LEU A 189 -2.10 13.47 -13.83
C LEU A 189 -0.63 13.82 -13.55
N LEU A 190 -0.12 13.53 -12.35
CA LEU A 190 1.25 13.85 -11.97
C LEU A 190 2.28 12.97 -12.68
N ALA A 191 1.95 11.70 -12.95
CA ALA A 191 2.83 10.79 -13.66
C ALA A 191 2.73 10.94 -15.20
N LEU A 192 1.63 11.52 -15.72
CA LEU A 192 1.35 11.61 -17.16
C LEU A 192 2.45 12.32 -17.98
N PRO A 193 3.02 13.46 -17.54
CA PRO A 193 4.09 14.11 -18.31
C PRO A 193 5.32 13.23 -18.51
N ALA A 194 5.68 12.40 -17.52
CA ALA A 194 6.80 11.47 -17.62
C ALA A 194 6.39 10.12 -18.28
N ALA A 195 5.09 9.88 -18.44
CA ALA A 195 4.56 8.71 -19.13
C ALA A 195 4.51 8.89 -20.66
N LEU A 196 4.58 10.11 -21.16
CA LEU A 196 4.50 10.44 -22.58
C LEU A 196 5.88 10.83 -23.14
N PRO A 197 6.15 10.54 -24.41
CA PRO A 197 5.34 9.74 -25.35
C PRO A 197 5.39 8.24 -25.05
N VAL A 198 4.35 7.50 -25.48
CA VAL A 198 4.30 6.04 -25.35
C VAL A 198 4.83 5.42 -26.63
N HIS A 199 5.91 4.65 -26.52
CA HIS A 199 6.49 3.89 -27.63
C HIS A 199 6.38 2.40 -27.37
N GLY A 200 6.07 1.62 -28.39
CA GLY A 200 6.09 0.15 -28.30
C GLY A 200 4.98 -0.46 -27.43
N PHE A 201 3.82 0.20 -27.29
CA PHE A 201 2.69 -0.31 -26.53
C PHE A 201 2.13 -1.59 -27.15
N THR A 202 2.08 -2.68 -26.38
CA THR A 202 1.63 -3.97 -26.84
C THR A 202 0.23 -4.31 -26.31
N ALA A 203 -0.44 -5.30 -26.93
CA ALA A 203 -1.72 -5.84 -26.40
C ALA A 203 -1.56 -6.45 -25.00
N SER A 204 -0.38 -7.04 -24.72
CA SER A 204 -0.05 -7.55 -23.38
C SER A 204 0.00 -6.43 -22.35
N ASP A 205 0.63 -5.30 -22.69
CA ASP A 205 0.66 -4.12 -21.80
C ASP A 205 -0.74 -3.59 -21.51
N ALA A 206 -1.61 -3.56 -22.53
CA ALA A 206 -3.01 -3.18 -22.34
C ALA A 206 -3.71 -4.10 -21.33
N GLY A 207 -3.52 -5.43 -21.47
CA GLY A 207 -4.06 -6.42 -20.54
C GLY A 207 -3.56 -6.21 -19.12
N VAL A 208 -2.26 -5.99 -18.94
CA VAL A 208 -1.65 -5.76 -17.62
C VAL A 208 -2.16 -4.47 -16.99
N ILE A 209 -2.21 -3.37 -17.73
CA ILE A 209 -2.69 -2.07 -17.22
C ILE A 209 -4.18 -2.14 -16.86
N LEU A 210 -5.00 -2.79 -17.68
CA LEU A 210 -6.40 -3.04 -17.37
C LEU A 210 -6.54 -3.88 -16.09
N TYR A 211 -5.77 -4.97 -15.97
CA TYR A 211 -5.76 -5.78 -14.75
C TYR A 211 -5.39 -4.95 -13.51
N LEU A 212 -4.28 -4.20 -13.57
CA LEU A 212 -3.82 -3.36 -12.47
C LEU A 212 -4.85 -2.29 -12.10
N GLY A 213 -5.45 -1.62 -13.08
CA GLY A 213 -6.43 -0.55 -12.84
C GLY A 213 -7.79 -1.07 -12.36
N LEU A 214 -8.34 -2.11 -13.02
CA LEU A 214 -9.67 -2.65 -12.73
C LEU A 214 -9.68 -3.51 -11.46
N PHE A 215 -8.75 -4.45 -11.37
CA PHE A 215 -8.79 -5.50 -10.33
C PHE A 215 -7.87 -5.17 -9.17
N GLN A 216 -6.59 -4.95 -9.43
CA GLN A 216 -5.58 -4.77 -8.38
C GLN A 216 -5.79 -3.49 -7.57
N VAL A 217 -6.24 -2.39 -8.20
CA VAL A 217 -6.58 -1.15 -7.50
C VAL A 217 -8.11 -1.00 -7.38
N GLY A 218 -8.85 -0.98 -8.49
CA GLY A 218 -10.27 -0.66 -8.50
C GLY A 218 -11.11 -1.62 -7.65
N LEU A 219 -11.11 -2.92 -7.98
CA LEU A 219 -11.88 -3.93 -7.27
C LEU A 219 -11.37 -4.14 -5.84
N ALA A 220 -10.05 -4.12 -5.63
CA ALA A 220 -9.49 -4.29 -4.30
C ALA A 220 -9.94 -3.16 -3.34
N TYR A 221 -9.86 -1.91 -3.76
CA TYR A 221 -10.36 -0.79 -2.95
C TYR A 221 -11.88 -0.79 -2.80
N TRP A 222 -12.61 -1.25 -3.80
CA TRP A 222 -14.07 -1.42 -3.68
C TRP A 222 -14.41 -2.47 -2.61
N CYS A 223 -13.74 -3.63 -2.61
CA CYS A 223 -13.91 -4.65 -1.59
C CYS A 223 -13.56 -4.12 -0.20
N LEU A 224 -12.37 -3.50 -0.08
CA LEU A 224 -11.86 -3.00 1.19
C LEU A 224 -12.76 -1.93 1.80
N THR A 225 -13.18 -0.95 1.02
CA THR A 225 -13.98 0.18 1.52
C THR A 225 -15.39 -0.23 1.97
N ARG A 226 -15.98 -1.24 1.33
CA ARG A 226 -17.25 -1.82 1.79
C ARG A 226 -17.11 -2.61 3.08
N ALA A 227 -16.08 -3.44 3.14
CA ALA A 227 -15.90 -4.39 4.22
C ALA A 227 -15.41 -3.74 5.52
N ILE A 228 -14.54 -2.72 5.44
CA ILE A 228 -13.86 -2.13 6.61
C ILE A 228 -14.84 -1.51 7.62
N ARG A 229 -16.05 -1.17 7.20
CA ARG A 229 -17.11 -0.65 8.08
C ARG A 229 -17.73 -1.71 8.98
N HIS A 230 -17.62 -2.99 8.59
CA HIS A 230 -18.27 -4.14 9.24
C HIS A 230 -17.29 -5.08 9.94
N VAL A 231 -15.99 -4.82 9.85
CA VAL A 231 -14.93 -5.63 10.44
C VAL A 231 -14.11 -4.77 11.39
N PRO A 232 -13.82 -5.25 12.61
CA PRO A 232 -12.97 -4.52 13.55
C PRO A 232 -11.63 -4.16 12.91
N ALA A 233 -11.15 -2.93 13.14
CA ALA A 233 -9.94 -2.41 12.53
C ALA A 233 -8.71 -3.32 12.72
N PHE A 234 -8.59 -3.95 13.89
CA PHE A 234 -7.54 -4.93 14.16
C PHE A 234 -7.62 -6.13 13.21
N GLU A 235 -8.81 -6.72 13.08
CA GLU A 235 -9.02 -7.90 12.25
C GLU A 235 -8.76 -7.57 10.77
N ALA A 236 -9.22 -6.41 10.31
CA ALA A 236 -8.98 -5.92 8.96
C ALA A 236 -7.48 -5.73 8.67
N THR A 237 -6.73 -5.07 9.59
CA THR A 237 -5.28 -4.88 9.42
C THR A 237 -4.50 -6.20 9.46
N THR A 238 -4.93 -7.15 10.29
CA THR A 238 -4.31 -8.50 10.32
C THR A 238 -4.53 -9.24 9.00
N MET A 239 -5.74 -9.17 8.43
CA MET A 239 -6.04 -9.79 7.13
C MET A 239 -5.26 -9.13 5.98
N LEU A 240 -5.07 -7.81 6.03
CA LEU A 240 -4.29 -7.08 5.02
C LEU A 240 -2.80 -7.44 5.05
N GLN A 241 -2.27 -8.00 6.15
CA GLN A 241 -0.88 -8.52 6.18
C GLN A 241 -0.68 -9.75 5.27
N LEU A 242 -1.76 -10.29 4.72
CA LEU A 242 -1.66 -11.30 3.68
C LEU A 242 -1.01 -10.74 2.40
N GLU A 243 -1.19 -9.44 2.11
CA GLU A 243 -0.57 -8.77 0.96
C GLU A 243 0.97 -8.89 0.97
N PRO A 244 1.71 -8.36 1.97
CA PRO A 244 3.17 -8.48 1.97
C PRO A 244 3.67 -9.91 2.13
N SER A 245 2.86 -10.81 2.69
CA SER A 245 3.23 -12.22 2.82
C SER A 245 3.10 -12.98 1.50
N ALA A 246 2.08 -12.67 0.68
CA ALA A 246 1.82 -13.35 -0.58
C ALA A 246 2.55 -12.72 -1.79
N SER A 247 2.91 -11.43 -1.72
CA SER A 247 3.53 -10.72 -2.84
C SER A 247 4.83 -11.36 -3.35
N PRO A 248 5.79 -11.78 -2.50
CA PRO A 248 7.00 -12.45 -2.97
C PRO A 248 6.73 -13.79 -3.66
N PHE A 249 5.66 -14.49 -3.26
CA PHE A 249 5.28 -15.77 -3.86
C PHE A 249 4.91 -15.61 -5.34
N TRP A 250 4.13 -14.58 -5.69
CA TRP A 250 3.73 -14.33 -7.08
C TRP A 250 4.92 -13.99 -7.98
N THR A 251 5.88 -13.20 -7.50
CA THR A 251 7.07 -12.85 -8.28
C THR A 251 8.07 -13.99 -8.38
N TRP A 252 8.18 -14.81 -7.35
CA TRP A 252 8.95 -16.05 -7.44
C TRP A 252 8.36 -17.01 -8.47
N MET A 253 7.04 -17.19 -8.46
CA MET A 253 6.37 -18.10 -9.40
C MET A 253 6.46 -17.62 -10.85
N ALA A 254 6.33 -16.30 -11.09
CA ALA A 254 6.27 -15.75 -12.45
C ALA A 254 7.65 -15.43 -13.04
N TYR A 255 8.62 -15.03 -12.21
CA TYR A 255 9.91 -14.48 -12.66
C TYR A 255 11.11 -15.15 -12.01
N HIS A 256 10.91 -16.20 -11.19
CA HIS A 256 11.95 -16.81 -10.36
C HIS A 256 12.74 -15.79 -9.52
N GLU A 257 12.11 -14.64 -9.24
CA GLU A 257 12.67 -13.59 -8.41
C GLU A 257 12.61 -14.02 -6.94
N SER A 258 13.77 -14.30 -6.35
CA SER A 258 13.89 -14.60 -4.93
C SER A 258 14.55 -13.43 -4.20
N PRO A 259 13.95 -12.98 -3.08
CA PRO A 259 14.61 -11.98 -2.23
C PRO A 259 15.91 -12.56 -1.65
N SER A 260 16.88 -11.68 -1.38
CA SER A 260 18.07 -12.10 -0.65
C SER A 260 17.69 -12.63 0.74
N PHE A 261 18.53 -13.49 1.31
CA PHE A 261 18.29 -14.01 2.67
C PHE A 261 18.11 -12.87 3.70
N ARG A 262 18.88 -11.80 3.55
CA ARG A 262 18.80 -10.61 4.43
C ARG A 262 17.47 -9.88 4.25
N ALA A 263 17.03 -9.68 3.02
CA ALA A 263 15.72 -9.06 2.72
C ALA A 263 14.57 -9.90 3.27
N LEU A 264 14.65 -11.23 3.11
CA LEU A 264 13.65 -12.14 3.65
C LEU A 264 13.60 -12.08 5.19
N ALA A 265 14.78 -12.16 5.84
CA ALA A 265 14.87 -12.07 7.30
C ALA A 265 14.37 -10.71 7.83
N GLY A 266 14.74 -9.60 7.17
CA GLY A 266 14.27 -8.26 7.48
C GLY A 266 12.75 -8.12 7.31
N GLY A 267 12.21 -8.63 6.20
CA GLY A 267 10.77 -8.61 5.91
C GLY A 267 9.96 -9.42 6.93
N ILE A 268 10.39 -10.65 7.25
CA ILE A 268 9.76 -11.47 8.28
C ILE A 268 9.78 -10.76 9.64
N LEU A 269 10.90 -10.14 10.00
CA LEU A 269 11.01 -9.40 11.26
C LEU A 269 10.05 -8.21 11.31
N ILE A 270 9.95 -7.41 10.23
CA ILE A 270 9.04 -6.26 10.14
C ILE A 270 7.58 -6.71 10.25
N ILE A 271 7.18 -7.71 9.47
CA ILE A 271 5.81 -8.23 9.49
C ILE A 271 5.45 -8.80 10.87
N SER A 272 6.33 -9.65 11.43
CA SER A 272 6.12 -10.27 12.74
C SER A 272 6.03 -9.23 13.85
N ALA A 273 6.92 -8.23 13.85
CA ALA A 273 6.89 -7.12 14.81
C ALA A 273 5.57 -6.32 14.70
N THR A 274 5.10 -6.07 13.47
CA THR A 274 3.84 -5.35 13.22
C THR A 274 2.64 -6.14 13.73
N LEU A 275 2.57 -7.45 13.46
CA LEU A 275 1.51 -8.32 13.95
C LEU A 275 1.48 -8.39 15.48
N VAL A 276 2.64 -8.61 16.11
CA VAL A 276 2.77 -8.67 17.58
C VAL A 276 2.37 -7.34 18.21
N ASN A 277 2.85 -6.21 17.68
CA ASN A 277 2.47 -4.89 18.21
C ASN A 277 0.97 -4.62 18.07
N THR A 278 0.38 -4.96 16.93
CA THR A 278 -1.05 -4.82 16.68
C THR A 278 -1.87 -5.67 17.64
N TRP A 279 -1.50 -6.95 17.84
CA TRP A 279 -2.17 -7.85 18.76
C TRP A 279 -2.09 -7.35 20.22
N ARG A 280 -0.92 -6.90 20.66
CA ARG A 280 -0.71 -6.37 22.01
C ARG A 280 -1.53 -5.11 22.27
N ASN A 281 -1.58 -4.19 21.31
CA ASN A 281 -2.37 -2.98 21.42
C ASN A 281 -3.88 -3.27 21.54
N ARG A 282 -4.37 -4.34 20.89
CA ARG A 282 -5.74 -4.82 21.07
C ARG A 282 -5.99 -5.31 22.49
N ARG A 283 -5.13 -6.19 23.02
CA ARG A 283 -5.29 -6.70 24.41
C ARG A 283 -5.36 -5.58 25.42
N ASN A 284 -4.49 -4.59 25.27
CA ASN A 284 -4.45 -3.44 26.17
C ASN A 284 -5.71 -2.55 26.08
N ARG A 285 -6.31 -2.42 24.90
CA ARG A 285 -7.60 -1.69 24.74
C ARG A 285 -8.75 -2.48 25.35
N ALA A 286 -8.82 -3.77 25.13
CA ALA A 286 -9.82 -4.63 25.72
C ALA A 286 -9.75 -4.64 27.27
N ALA A 287 -8.52 -4.70 27.83
CA ALA A 287 -8.31 -4.63 29.28
C ALA A 287 -8.65 -3.24 29.88
N ALA A 288 -8.58 -2.17 29.08
CA ALA A 288 -8.92 -0.81 29.51
C ALA A 288 -10.42 -0.46 29.32
N GLY A 289 -11.27 -1.42 28.93
CA GLY A 289 -12.71 -1.21 28.71
C GLY A 289 -13.07 -0.16 27.66
N LYS A 290 -12.14 0.16 26.73
CA LYS A 290 -12.37 1.12 25.65
C LYS A 290 -12.69 0.38 24.35
N PRO A 291 -13.89 0.64 23.73
CA PRO A 291 -14.27 0.06 22.46
C PRO A 291 -13.32 0.44 21.31
#